data_fede9900544abe89749b2e7645c70efc
#
_entry.id   fede9900544abe89749b2e7645c70efc
#
_cell.length_a   1.000
_cell.length_b   1.000
_cell.length_c   1.000
_cell.angle_alpha   90.00
_cell.angle_beta   90.00
_cell.angle_gamma   90.00
#
_symmetry.space_group_name_H-M   'P 1'
#
loop_
_entity.id
_entity.type
_entity.pdbx_description
1 polymer ?
#
loop_
_entity_poly.entity_id
_entity_poly.type
_entity_poly.pdbx_seq_one_letter_code
_entity_poly.pdbx_strand_id
1 'polypeptide(L)'
;LSRRQRQMCIRDRIDPEYFRLTTQLGEWMAREGHTLVFGGCDSGLMECVARAVKDQGGRTIGVIPSIVEQGGRRSRHLDVEIPCDDLSDRKSLLMDQADAFIALPGGIGTLDEIFTVAASKTIGYHGRPVILFNINGCWDALTTLLDDLQQRGLMRGSWRSHFIVAGSLDDIQKALS
;
A
#
# COMPACT_ATOMS: atom_id res chain seq x y z
N LEU A 1 -17.09 24.08 -0.52
CA LEU A 1 -17.26 22.76 0.11
C LEU A 1 -16.26 22.58 1.26
N SER A 2 -16.73 22.17 2.43
CA SER A 2 -15.85 21.87 3.60
C SER A 2 -14.90 20.71 3.26
N ARG A 3 -13.78 20.58 3.98
CA ARG A 3 -12.84 19.43 3.80
C ARG A 3 -13.56 18.08 3.95
N ARG A 4 -14.53 17.95 4.87
CA ARG A 4 -15.37 16.75 5.06
C ARG A 4 -16.25 16.47 3.83
N GLN A 5 -16.85 17.50 3.25
CA GLN A 5 -17.66 17.36 2.04
C GLN A 5 -16.83 16.97 0.81
N ARG A 6 -15.61 17.51 0.66
CA ARG A 6 -14.67 17.10 -0.39
C ARG A 6 -14.22 15.64 -0.27
N GLN A 7 -13.99 15.17 0.96
CA GLN A 7 -13.60 13.79 1.23
C GLN A 7 -14.75 12.81 0.99
N MET A 8 -15.99 13.17 1.32
CA MET A 8 -17.19 12.42 0.92
C MET A 8 -17.32 12.34 -0.60
N CYS A 9 -17.20 13.46 -1.33
CA CYS A 9 -17.29 13.48 -2.80
C CYS A 9 -16.22 12.62 -3.50
N ILE A 10 -15.05 12.43 -2.92
CA ILE A 10 -14.02 11.51 -3.44
C ILE A 10 -14.41 10.06 -3.14
N ARG A 11 -14.88 9.75 -1.93
CA ARG A 11 -15.36 8.41 -1.55
C ARG A 11 -16.49 7.91 -2.43
N ASP A 12 -17.43 8.78 -2.78
CA ASP A 12 -18.58 8.44 -3.63
C ASP A 12 -18.21 8.12 -5.10
N ARG A 13 -16.96 8.38 -5.49
CA ARG A 13 -16.42 8.13 -6.84
C ARG A 13 -15.47 6.92 -6.90
N ILE A 14 -15.09 6.37 -5.76
CA ILE A 14 -14.21 5.19 -5.70
C ILE A 14 -15.08 3.94 -5.82
N ASP A 15 -14.69 3.04 -6.71
CA ASP A 15 -15.37 1.75 -6.91
C ASP A 15 -15.51 1.01 -5.56
N PRO A 16 -16.73 0.64 -5.14
CA PRO A 16 -16.97 -0.09 -3.90
C PRO A 16 -16.17 -1.41 -3.81
N GLU A 17 -15.83 -2.00 -4.94
CA GLU A 17 -15.04 -3.23 -5.01
C GLU A 17 -13.65 -3.06 -4.40
N TYR A 18 -13.05 -1.86 -4.52
CA TYR A 18 -11.77 -1.57 -3.87
C TYR A 18 -11.86 -1.71 -2.35
N PHE A 19 -12.94 -1.22 -1.75
CA PHE A 19 -13.16 -1.36 -0.30
C PHE A 19 -13.44 -2.80 0.09
N ARG A 20 -14.24 -3.52 -0.69
CA ARG A 20 -14.59 -4.91 -0.42
C ARG A 20 -13.36 -5.82 -0.41
N LEU A 21 -12.54 -5.75 -1.44
CA LEU A 21 -11.32 -6.57 -1.55
C LEU A 21 -10.23 -6.14 -0.56
N THR A 22 -10.12 -4.84 -0.27
CA THR A 22 -9.22 -4.33 0.78
C THR A 22 -9.64 -4.83 2.16
N THR A 23 -10.94 -4.91 2.45
CA THR A 23 -11.45 -5.49 3.70
C THR A 23 -11.07 -6.96 3.80
N GLN A 24 -11.29 -7.74 2.73
CA GLN A 24 -10.91 -9.16 2.70
C GLN A 24 -9.41 -9.38 2.90
N LEU A 25 -8.57 -8.52 2.33
CA LEU A 25 -7.12 -8.54 2.56
C LEU A 25 -6.79 -8.33 4.04
N GLY A 26 -7.37 -7.30 4.68
CA GLY A 26 -7.14 -7.03 6.11
C GLY A 26 -7.61 -8.17 7.03
N GLU A 27 -8.78 -8.73 6.75
CA GLU A 27 -9.32 -9.89 7.48
C GLU A 27 -8.40 -11.12 7.34
N TRP A 28 -7.91 -11.38 6.13
CA TRP A 28 -6.97 -12.47 5.89
C TRP A 28 -5.65 -12.23 6.62
N MET A 29 -5.08 -11.04 6.54
CA MET A 29 -3.84 -10.69 7.25
C MET A 29 -3.95 -10.98 8.75
N ALA A 30 -5.05 -10.58 9.38
CA ALA A 30 -5.27 -10.83 10.80
C ALA A 30 -5.40 -12.33 11.13
N ARG A 31 -6.14 -13.10 10.32
CA ARG A 31 -6.31 -14.55 10.52
C ARG A 31 -4.99 -15.32 10.41
N GLU A 32 -4.11 -14.91 9.50
CA GLU A 32 -2.80 -15.54 9.31
C GLU A 32 -1.72 -14.99 10.26
N GLY A 33 -2.08 -14.07 11.16
CA GLY A 33 -1.15 -13.51 12.15
C GLY A 33 -0.17 -12.48 11.58
N HIS A 34 -0.44 -11.94 10.38
CA HIS A 34 0.35 -10.87 9.80
C HIS A 34 0.12 -9.54 10.52
N THR A 35 1.16 -8.72 10.60
CA THR A 35 1.08 -7.34 11.09
C THR A 35 0.95 -6.39 9.91
N LEU A 36 -0.04 -5.51 9.94
CA LEU A 36 -0.15 -4.42 8.97
C LEU A 36 0.79 -3.28 9.36
N VAL A 37 1.70 -2.92 8.45
CA VAL A 37 2.50 -1.69 8.54
C VAL A 37 2.02 -0.72 7.46
N PHE A 38 1.65 0.50 7.84
CA PHE A 38 1.06 1.46 6.90
C PHE A 38 1.31 2.92 7.29
N GLY A 39 0.88 3.84 6.45
CA GLY A 39 1.11 5.28 6.65
C GLY A 39 0.29 5.96 7.75
N GLY A 40 -0.49 5.22 8.52
CA GLY A 40 -1.17 5.73 9.72
C GLY A 40 -2.28 6.76 9.52
N CYS A 41 -2.73 7.02 8.29
CA CYS A 41 -3.75 8.03 8.01
C CYS A 41 -5.18 7.47 8.06
N ASP A 42 -6.10 8.26 8.65
CA ASP A 42 -7.55 8.02 8.64
C ASP A 42 -8.15 8.44 7.30
N SER A 43 -7.85 7.71 6.23
CA SER A 43 -8.48 7.98 4.93
C SER A 43 -8.43 6.81 3.95
N GLY A 44 -9.48 6.70 3.12
CA GLY A 44 -9.55 5.82 1.96
C GLY A 44 -9.32 4.35 2.27
N LEU A 45 -8.59 3.67 1.40
CA LEU A 45 -8.28 2.25 1.53
C LEU A 45 -7.28 1.95 2.66
N MET A 46 -6.44 2.92 3.04
CA MET A 46 -5.54 2.78 4.20
C MET A 46 -6.32 2.53 5.48
N GLU A 47 -7.31 3.36 5.78
CA GLU A 47 -8.16 3.20 6.95
C GLU A 47 -9.04 1.95 6.85
N CYS A 48 -9.48 1.61 5.63
CA CYS A 48 -10.26 0.41 5.37
C CYS A 48 -9.51 -0.86 5.79
N VAL A 49 -8.26 -1.03 5.33
CA VAL A 49 -7.45 -2.20 5.68
C VAL A 49 -7.10 -2.22 7.16
N ALA A 50 -6.74 -1.07 7.76
CA ALA A 50 -6.39 -0.99 9.17
C ALA A 50 -7.57 -1.40 10.07
N ARG A 51 -8.77 -0.89 9.76
CA ARG A 51 -9.99 -1.29 10.46
C ARG A 51 -10.27 -2.78 10.32
N ALA A 52 -10.19 -3.33 9.09
CA ALA A 52 -10.44 -4.75 8.84
C ALA A 52 -9.48 -5.65 9.62
N VAL A 53 -8.19 -5.29 9.71
CA VAL A 53 -7.21 -6.00 10.55
C VAL A 53 -7.60 -5.93 12.01
N LYS A 54 -7.97 -4.75 12.54
CA LYS A 54 -8.33 -4.57 13.95
C LYS A 54 -9.62 -5.26 14.32
N ASP A 55 -10.63 -5.24 13.46
CA ASP A 55 -11.93 -5.91 13.68
C ASP A 55 -11.78 -7.44 13.85
N GLN A 56 -10.70 -8.02 13.29
CA GLN A 56 -10.33 -9.43 13.43
C GLN A 56 -9.26 -9.67 14.51
N GLY A 57 -8.94 -8.69 15.36
CA GLY A 57 -7.96 -8.81 16.43
C GLY A 57 -6.50 -8.81 15.98
N GLY A 58 -6.21 -8.44 14.74
CA GLY A 58 -4.86 -8.35 14.20
C GLY A 58 -4.09 -7.12 14.71
N ARG A 59 -2.80 -7.05 14.36
CA ARG A 59 -1.87 -6.02 14.81
C ARG A 59 -1.61 -4.99 13.70
N THR A 60 -1.50 -3.72 14.08
CA THR A 60 -1.25 -2.59 13.18
C THR A 60 -0.13 -1.69 13.68
N ILE A 61 0.72 -1.24 12.76
CA ILE A 61 1.81 -0.28 12.99
C ILE A 61 1.66 0.87 12.00
N GLY A 62 1.54 2.09 12.49
CA GLY A 62 1.48 3.28 11.64
C GLY A 62 2.78 4.08 11.68
N VAL A 63 3.32 4.43 10.51
CA VAL A 63 4.45 5.37 10.40
C VAL A 63 3.88 6.75 10.07
N ILE A 64 3.95 7.66 11.04
CA ILE A 64 3.17 8.90 11.03
C ILE A 64 4.09 10.13 11.00
N PRO A 65 4.06 10.92 9.90
CA PRO A 65 4.73 12.21 9.88
C PRO A 65 4.07 13.20 10.86
N SER A 66 4.89 14.01 11.53
CA SER A 66 4.44 15.04 12.48
C SER A 66 3.37 15.97 11.90
N ILE A 67 3.42 16.28 10.61
CA ILE A 67 2.41 17.09 9.91
C ILE A 67 1.03 16.43 9.82
N VAL A 68 0.99 15.08 9.76
CA VAL A 68 -0.27 14.31 9.74
C VAL A 68 -0.91 14.31 11.12
N GLU A 69 -0.10 14.18 12.15
CA GLU A 69 -0.54 14.27 13.54
C GLU A 69 -1.16 15.63 13.84
N GLN A 70 -0.48 16.73 13.49
CA GLN A 70 -0.98 18.09 13.63
C GLN A 70 -2.28 18.34 12.85
N GLY A 71 -2.47 17.65 11.72
CA GLY A 71 -3.67 17.73 10.88
C GLY A 71 -4.88 16.95 11.39
N GLY A 72 -4.78 16.21 12.49
CA GLY A 72 -5.86 15.39 13.07
C GLY A 72 -6.35 14.27 12.12
N ARG A 73 -5.51 13.79 11.22
CA ARG A 73 -5.84 12.74 10.24
C ARG A 73 -5.24 11.38 10.57
N ARG A 74 -4.88 11.19 11.82
CA ARG A 74 -4.35 9.93 12.34
C ARG A 74 -5.44 8.88 12.40
N SER A 75 -5.14 7.65 11.99
CA SER A 75 -6.00 6.48 12.18
C SER A 75 -6.21 6.18 13.66
N ARG A 76 -7.40 5.72 14.01
CA ARG A 76 -7.73 5.23 15.36
C ARG A 76 -7.46 3.73 15.52
N HIS A 77 -7.05 3.07 14.44
CA HIS A 77 -6.84 1.62 14.36
C HIS A 77 -5.34 1.29 14.40
N LEU A 78 -4.61 1.88 15.37
CA LEU A 78 -3.17 1.70 15.56
C LEU A 78 -2.87 1.04 16.91
N ASP A 79 -2.01 0.03 16.90
CA ASP A 79 -1.42 -0.55 18.12
C ASP A 79 -0.08 0.10 18.44
N VAL A 80 0.70 0.40 17.40
CA VAL A 80 2.02 1.03 17.52
C VAL A 80 2.11 2.20 16.57
N GLU A 81 2.73 3.27 17.02
CA GLU A 81 3.05 4.45 16.23
C GLU A 81 4.55 4.65 16.16
N ILE A 82 5.03 4.86 14.96
CA ILE A 82 6.41 5.22 14.69
C ILE A 82 6.39 6.64 14.13
N PRO A 83 6.85 7.64 14.88
CA PRO A 83 6.97 8.99 14.37
C PRO A 83 8.06 9.06 13.31
N CYS A 84 7.89 9.93 12.32
CA CYS A 84 8.90 10.21 11.31
C CYS A 84 9.00 11.71 11.02
N ASP A 85 10.21 12.14 10.63
CA ASP A 85 10.52 13.56 10.45
C ASP A 85 10.00 14.07 9.10
N ASP A 86 10.22 13.31 8.03
CA ASP A 86 9.84 13.66 6.67
C ASP A 86 9.38 12.45 5.84
N LEU A 87 9.08 12.68 4.55
CA LEU A 87 8.61 11.62 3.64
C LEU A 87 9.70 10.60 3.29
N SER A 88 10.98 10.97 3.33
CA SER A 88 12.09 10.06 3.08
C SER A 88 12.30 9.13 4.26
N ASP A 89 12.31 9.68 5.46
CA ASP A 89 12.39 8.93 6.72
C ASP A 89 11.20 7.97 6.83
N ARG A 90 9.98 8.45 6.52
CA ARG A 90 8.77 7.62 6.50
C ARG A 90 8.92 6.40 5.59
N LYS A 91 9.42 6.58 4.36
CA LYS A 91 9.60 5.46 3.41
C LYS A 91 10.63 4.47 3.92
N SER A 92 11.73 4.95 4.50
CA SER A 92 12.77 4.10 5.11
C SER A 92 12.18 3.28 6.25
N LEU A 93 11.46 3.89 7.18
CA LEU A 93 10.82 3.22 8.31
C LEU A 93 9.77 2.19 7.87
N LEU A 94 8.94 2.51 6.87
CA LEU A 94 8.00 1.55 6.29
C LEU A 94 8.72 0.34 5.69
N MET A 95 9.82 0.58 4.98
CA MET A 95 10.62 -0.49 4.39
C MET A 95 11.29 -1.36 5.45
N ASP A 96 11.81 -0.77 6.52
CA ASP A 96 12.52 -1.51 7.57
C ASP A 96 11.59 -2.45 8.36
N GLN A 97 10.31 -2.10 8.47
CA GLN A 97 9.31 -2.87 9.22
C GLN A 97 8.60 -3.96 8.38
N ALA A 98 8.73 -3.96 7.06
CA ALA A 98 7.92 -4.82 6.20
C ALA A 98 8.71 -6.00 5.63
N ASP A 99 8.11 -7.19 5.59
CA ASP A 99 8.64 -8.38 4.90
C ASP A 99 8.10 -8.49 3.46
N ALA A 100 6.99 -7.83 3.17
CA ALA A 100 6.36 -7.76 1.86
C ALA A 100 5.65 -6.41 1.68
N PHE A 101 5.48 -5.98 0.45
CA PHE A 101 4.83 -4.72 0.11
C PHE A 101 3.63 -4.97 -0.80
N ILE A 102 2.47 -4.43 -0.42
CA ILE A 102 1.23 -4.56 -1.20
C ILE A 102 0.70 -3.17 -1.52
N ALA A 103 0.69 -2.82 -2.79
CA ALA A 103 0.10 -1.59 -3.27
C ALA A 103 -1.40 -1.76 -3.50
N LEU A 104 -2.21 -1.15 -2.67
CA LEU A 104 -3.64 -0.98 -2.90
C LEU A 104 -3.87 0.08 -4.01
N PRO A 105 -5.05 0.09 -4.66
CA PRO A 105 -5.40 1.17 -5.57
C PRO A 105 -5.17 2.54 -4.92
N GLY A 106 -4.36 3.39 -5.55
CA GLY A 106 -3.95 4.64 -4.95
C GLY A 106 -3.38 5.63 -5.97
N GLY A 107 -3.03 6.83 -5.50
CA GLY A 107 -2.51 7.91 -6.33
C GLY A 107 -1.00 8.10 -6.21
N ILE A 108 -0.58 9.37 -6.30
CA ILE A 108 0.83 9.78 -6.35
C ILE A 108 1.64 9.26 -5.15
N GLY A 109 1.06 9.30 -3.92
CA GLY A 109 1.76 8.80 -2.72
C GLY A 109 2.04 7.30 -2.80
N THR A 110 1.08 6.51 -3.28
CA THR A 110 1.27 5.07 -3.49
C THR A 110 2.32 4.79 -4.55
N LEU A 111 2.30 5.55 -5.66
CA LEU A 111 3.31 5.43 -6.73
C LEU A 111 4.71 5.77 -6.20
N ASP A 112 4.87 6.86 -5.45
CA ASP A 112 6.14 7.23 -4.83
C ASP A 112 6.68 6.12 -3.90
N GLU A 113 5.82 5.57 -3.06
CA GLU A 113 6.19 4.49 -2.12
C GLU A 113 6.61 3.22 -2.87
N ILE A 114 5.80 2.72 -3.82
CA ILE A 114 6.12 1.46 -4.52
C ILE A 114 7.34 1.58 -5.45
N PHE A 115 7.54 2.74 -6.09
CA PHE A 115 8.73 2.95 -6.90
C PHE A 115 9.99 3.10 -6.05
N THR A 116 9.92 3.71 -4.87
CA THR A 116 11.03 3.73 -3.90
C THR A 116 11.44 2.31 -3.51
N VAL A 117 10.47 1.46 -3.17
CA VAL A 117 10.70 0.05 -2.82
C VAL A 117 11.26 -0.73 -4.01
N ALA A 118 10.65 -0.61 -5.19
CA ALA A 118 11.11 -1.31 -6.39
C ALA A 118 12.51 -0.86 -6.82
N ALA A 119 12.81 0.44 -6.78
CA ALA A 119 14.14 0.96 -7.07
C ALA A 119 15.20 0.39 -6.12
N SER A 120 14.90 0.31 -4.82
CA SER A 120 15.78 -0.29 -3.82
C SER A 120 16.04 -1.79 -4.11
N LYS A 121 15.02 -2.51 -4.60
CA LYS A 121 15.16 -3.90 -5.05
C LYS A 121 16.05 -4.02 -6.28
N THR A 122 15.98 -3.09 -7.25
CA THR A 122 16.80 -3.14 -8.46
C THR A 122 18.30 -3.02 -8.18
N ILE A 123 18.69 -2.35 -7.11
CA ILE A 123 20.08 -2.17 -6.68
C ILE A 123 20.53 -3.14 -5.58
N GLY A 124 19.65 -4.09 -5.24
CA GLY A 124 19.99 -5.21 -4.36
C GLY A 124 19.88 -4.92 -2.84
N TYR A 125 19.24 -3.85 -2.42
CA TYR A 125 19.02 -3.59 -0.99
C TYR A 125 18.10 -4.61 -0.33
N HIS A 126 17.18 -5.21 -1.08
CA HIS A 126 16.30 -6.27 -0.59
C HIS A 126 15.79 -7.17 -1.72
N GLY A 127 15.38 -8.40 -1.36
CA GLY A 127 14.71 -9.35 -2.26
C GLY A 127 13.21 -9.50 -2.03
N ARG A 128 12.62 -8.67 -1.16
CA ARG A 128 11.24 -8.82 -0.70
C ARG A 128 10.22 -8.66 -1.84
N PRO A 129 9.07 -9.35 -1.79
CA PRO A 129 8.03 -9.23 -2.80
C PRO A 129 7.38 -7.83 -2.77
N VAL A 130 7.12 -7.28 -3.96
CA VAL A 130 6.37 -6.03 -4.16
C VAL A 130 5.17 -6.36 -5.03
N ILE A 131 3.98 -6.31 -4.47
CA ILE A 131 2.74 -6.78 -5.06
C ILE A 131 1.86 -5.59 -5.43
N LEU A 132 1.44 -5.51 -6.68
CA LEU A 132 0.39 -4.60 -7.15
C LEU A 132 -0.94 -5.33 -7.03
N PHE A 133 -1.77 -4.96 -6.06
CA PHE A 133 -3.12 -5.52 -5.97
C PHE A 133 -4.01 -4.87 -7.02
N ASN A 134 -4.10 -5.51 -8.18
CA ASN A 134 -4.71 -4.99 -9.40
C ASN A 134 -6.23 -5.16 -9.41
N ILE A 135 -6.91 -4.60 -8.42
CA ILE A 135 -8.36 -4.66 -8.28
C ILE A 135 -9.00 -3.96 -9.49
N ASN A 136 -9.84 -4.68 -10.24
CA ASN A 136 -10.53 -4.17 -11.44
C ASN A 136 -9.59 -3.48 -12.44
N GLY A 137 -8.34 -3.96 -12.58
CA GLY A 137 -7.40 -3.41 -13.55
C GLY A 137 -6.85 -2.02 -13.20
N CYS A 138 -6.91 -1.59 -11.94
CA CYS A 138 -6.47 -0.25 -11.53
C CYS A 138 -4.99 0.04 -11.85
N TRP A 139 -4.16 -1.00 -11.95
CA TRP A 139 -2.74 -0.89 -12.28
C TRP A 139 -2.41 -1.22 -13.74
N ASP A 140 -3.41 -1.50 -14.61
CA ASP A 140 -3.17 -1.88 -16.01
C ASP A 140 -2.42 -0.78 -16.79
N ALA A 141 -2.77 0.48 -16.59
CA ALA A 141 -2.04 1.59 -17.22
C ALA A 141 -0.57 1.66 -16.77
N LEU A 142 -0.29 1.36 -15.50
CA LEU A 142 1.07 1.30 -14.98
C LEU A 142 1.86 0.15 -15.61
N THR A 143 1.28 -1.05 -15.68
CA THR A 143 1.94 -2.22 -16.29
C THR A 143 2.18 -1.99 -17.77
N THR A 144 1.26 -1.35 -18.50
CA THR A 144 1.45 -0.95 -19.91
C THR A 144 2.61 0.03 -20.06
N LEU A 145 2.73 1.02 -19.18
CA LEU A 145 3.87 1.94 -19.16
C LEU A 145 5.19 1.19 -18.94
N LEU A 146 5.22 0.27 -17.97
CA LEU A 146 6.43 -0.52 -17.68
C LEU A 146 6.82 -1.43 -18.85
N ASP A 147 5.85 -2.02 -19.56
CA ASP A 147 6.09 -2.80 -20.78
C ASP A 147 6.68 -1.92 -21.89
N ASP A 148 6.16 -0.71 -22.12
CA ASP A 148 6.68 0.24 -23.11
C ASP A 148 8.13 0.66 -22.77
N LEU A 149 8.41 1.01 -21.52
CA LEU A 149 9.76 1.37 -21.08
C LEU A 149 10.75 0.22 -21.26
N GLN A 150 10.33 -1.01 -20.99
CA GLN A 150 11.16 -2.20 -21.20
C GLN A 150 11.42 -2.45 -22.69
N GLN A 151 10.40 -2.33 -23.56
CA GLN A 151 10.54 -2.48 -25.01
C GLN A 151 11.49 -1.44 -25.62
N ARG A 152 11.51 -0.23 -25.09
CA ARG A 152 12.44 0.85 -25.47
C ARG A 152 13.87 0.64 -24.94
N GLY A 153 14.12 -0.41 -24.16
CA GLY A 153 15.45 -0.69 -23.59
C GLY A 153 15.84 0.25 -22.44
N LEU A 154 14.88 0.94 -21.82
CA LEU A 154 15.12 1.88 -20.72
C LEU A 154 15.20 1.20 -19.35
N MET A 155 14.96 -0.12 -19.30
CA MET A 155 15.01 -0.91 -18.07
C MET A 155 16.03 -2.03 -18.18
N ARG A 156 16.72 -2.32 -17.09
CA ARG A 156 17.60 -3.50 -16.98
C ARG A 156 16.77 -4.72 -16.59
N GLY A 157 16.72 -5.73 -17.47
CA GLY A 157 15.95 -6.95 -17.22
C GLY A 157 14.44 -6.75 -17.34
N SER A 158 13.68 -7.66 -16.76
CA SER A 158 12.23 -7.59 -16.79
C SER A 158 11.68 -6.82 -15.58
N TRP A 159 10.77 -5.87 -15.79
CA TRP A 159 10.06 -5.21 -14.69
C TRP A 159 9.28 -6.20 -13.82
N ARG A 160 8.88 -7.35 -14.40
CA ARG A 160 8.19 -8.43 -13.67
C ARG A 160 9.06 -9.13 -12.62
N SER A 161 10.39 -8.91 -12.64
CA SER A 161 11.26 -9.34 -11.54
C SER A 161 11.16 -8.41 -10.32
N HIS A 162 10.61 -7.21 -10.50
CA HIS A 162 10.49 -6.20 -9.45
C HIS A 162 9.08 -6.13 -8.89
N PHE A 163 8.05 -6.36 -9.72
CA PHE A 163 6.64 -6.32 -9.32
C PHE A 163 5.93 -7.63 -9.62
N ILE A 164 5.06 -8.03 -8.70
CA ILE A 164 4.09 -9.11 -8.90
C ILE A 164 2.72 -8.44 -9.07
N VAL A 165 2.00 -8.78 -10.13
CA VAL A 165 0.62 -8.30 -10.35
C VAL A 165 -0.34 -9.36 -9.84
N ALA A 166 -1.15 -9.01 -8.84
CA ALA A 166 -2.15 -9.89 -8.22
C ALA A 166 -3.56 -9.37 -8.51
N GLY A 167 -4.37 -10.12 -9.21
CA GLY A 167 -5.77 -9.78 -9.51
C GLY A 167 -6.74 -10.19 -8.42
N SER A 168 -6.30 -11.06 -7.50
CA SER A 168 -7.13 -11.63 -6.44
C SER A 168 -6.36 -11.77 -5.12
N LEU A 169 -7.08 -12.03 -4.03
CA LEU A 169 -6.47 -12.36 -2.74
C LEU A 169 -5.66 -13.67 -2.82
N ASP A 170 -6.15 -14.66 -3.56
CA ASP A 170 -5.45 -15.93 -3.77
C ASP A 170 -4.08 -15.74 -4.45
N ASP A 171 -3.98 -14.77 -5.39
CA ASP A 171 -2.70 -14.46 -6.03
C ASP A 171 -1.72 -13.84 -5.02
N ILE A 172 -2.20 -13.00 -4.10
CA ILE A 172 -1.39 -12.43 -3.02
C ILE A 172 -0.89 -13.55 -2.10
N GLN A 173 -1.78 -14.46 -1.69
CA GLN A 173 -1.43 -15.60 -0.83
C GLN A 173 -0.34 -16.46 -1.47
N LYS A 174 -0.48 -16.79 -2.75
CA LYS A 174 0.54 -17.55 -3.51
C LYS A 174 1.87 -16.81 -3.63
N ALA A 175 1.84 -15.48 -3.72
CA ALA A 175 3.06 -14.69 -3.82
C ALA A 175 3.82 -14.56 -2.49
N LEU A 176 3.14 -14.84 -1.36
CA LEU A 176 3.68 -14.75 -0.01
C LEU A 176 3.96 -16.12 0.65
N SER A 177 3.54 -17.22 0.02
CA SER A 177 3.86 -18.59 0.42
C SER A 177 5.22 -19.03 -0.16
#